data_6902dec00c55e8c78f57bae679323904
#
_entry.id   6902dec00c55e8c78f57bae679323904
#
_cell.length_a   1.000
_cell.length_b   1.000
_cell.length_c   1.000
_cell.angle_alpha   90.00
_cell.angle_beta   90.00
_cell.angle_gamma   90.00
#
_symmetry.space_group_name_H-M   'P 1'
#
loop_
_entity.id
_entity.type
_entity.pdbx_description
1 polymer ?
#
loop_
_entity_poly.entity_id
_entity_poly.type
_entity_poly.pdbx_seq_one_letter_code
_entity_poly.pdbx_strand_id
1 'polypeptide(L)'
;MVALDALGRRGALRLLWELRDGPLTFRALQTASDTNPGSLNTRLKELRQLHIVDHGDPGYFLTPHGHSLMAALEPLQGWAHRWAADALDSAVNQTR
;
A
#
# COMPACT_ATOMS: atom_id res chain seq x y z
N MET A 1 7.78 -14.68 -7.68
CA MET A 1 8.53 -13.47 -7.34
C MET A 1 8.08 -12.96 -5.98
N VAL A 2 9.03 -12.90 -5.05
CA VAL A 2 8.73 -12.62 -3.63
C VAL A 2 8.06 -11.26 -3.43
N ALA A 3 8.56 -10.22 -4.11
CA ALA A 3 8.02 -8.87 -3.96
C ALA A 3 6.56 -8.79 -4.45
N LEU A 4 6.25 -9.41 -5.58
CA LEU A 4 4.87 -9.41 -6.09
C LEU A 4 3.94 -10.22 -5.20
N ASP A 5 4.41 -11.32 -4.62
CA ASP A 5 3.63 -12.10 -3.67
C ASP A 5 3.28 -11.26 -2.44
N ALA A 6 4.25 -10.51 -1.90
CA ALA A 6 4.02 -9.65 -0.74
C ALA A 6 3.05 -8.52 -1.08
N LEU A 7 3.19 -7.90 -2.26
CA LEU A 7 2.30 -6.83 -2.70
C LEU A 7 0.88 -7.31 -2.97
N GLY A 8 0.74 -8.59 -3.34
CA GLY A 8 -0.57 -9.21 -3.56
C GLY A 8 -1.33 -9.52 -2.27
N ARG A 9 -0.68 -9.42 -1.11
CA ARG A 9 -1.34 -9.63 0.17
C ARG A 9 -2.30 -8.49 0.47
N ARG A 10 -3.45 -8.85 1.02
CA ARG A 10 -4.48 -7.86 1.36
C ARG A 10 -3.91 -6.80 2.30
N GLY A 11 -4.06 -5.56 1.92
CA GLY A 11 -3.65 -4.42 2.73
C GLY A 11 -2.21 -3.96 2.53
N ALA A 12 -1.36 -4.73 1.84
CA ALA A 12 0.05 -4.37 1.68
C ALA A 12 0.23 -3.03 0.94
N LEU A 13 -0.41 -2.87 -0.21
CA LEU A 13 -0.33 -1.63 -0.99
C LEU A 13 -0.90 -0.44 -0.24
N ARG A 14 -1.96 -0.65 0.55
CA ARG A 14 -2.54 0.41 1.37
C ARG A 14 -1.55 0.90 2.43
N LEU A 15 -0.82 -0.01 3.06
CA LEU A 15 0.19 0.37 4.06
C LEU A 15 1.30 1.21 3.43
N LEU A 16 1.78 0.81 2.26
CA LEU A 16 2.82 1.56 1.56
C LEU A 16 2.33 2.94 1.20
N TRP A 17 1.10 3.05 0.74
CA TRP A 17 0.48 4.33 0.41
C TRP A 17 0.40 5.25 1.63
N GLU A 18 -0.03 4.71 2.78
CA GLU A 18 -0.14 5.51 4.01
C GLU A 18 1.23 6.00 4.50
N LEU A 19 2.30 5.27 4.23
CA LEU A 19 3.66 5.63 4.65
C LEU A 19 4.40 6.55 3.67
N ARG A 20 3.77 6.91 2.55
CA ARG A 20 4.45 7.67 1.48
C ARG A 20 4.96 9.04 1.93
N ASP A 21 4.28 9.68 2.86
CA ASP A 21 4.60 11.04 3.28
C ASP A 21 5.44 11.11 4.57
N GLY A 22 5.73 9.98 5.18
CA GLY A 22 6.55 9.95 6.38
C GLY A 22 6.19 8.83 7.33
N PRO A 23 6.92 8.74 8.45
CA PRO A 23 6.71 7.67 9.43
C PRO A 23 5.36 7.77 10.13
N LEU A 24 4.79 6.59 10.45
CA LEU A 24 3.57 6.47 11.22
C LEU A 24 3.75 5.43 12.32
N THR A 25 3.17 5.70 13.48
CA THR A 25 3.11 4.70 14.56
C THR A 25 2.20 3.55 14.14
N PHE A 26 2.32 2.42 14.84
CA PHE A 26 1.42 1.28 14.61
C PHE A 26 -0.06 1.72 14.73
N ARG A 27 -0.37 2.49 15.75
CA ARG A 27 -1.74 2.97 16.00
C ARG A 27 -2.24 3.87 14.86
N ALA A 28 -1.40 4.80 14.40
CA ALA A 28 -1.76 5.69 13.30
C ALA A 28 -1.98 4.91 12.01
N LEU A 29 -1.12 3.92 11.74
CA LEU A 29 -1.29 3.04 10.57
C LEU A 29 -2.58 2.23 10.66
N GLN A 30 -2.89 1.70 11.82
CA GLN A 30 -4.11 0.94 12.04
C GLN A 30 -5.35 1.79 11.73
N THR A 31 -5.38 3.01 12.23
CA THR A 31 -6.47 3.94 11.99
C THR A 31 -6.57 4.31 10.50
N ALA A 32 -5.45 4.67 9.88
CA ALA A 32 -5.43 5.11 8.49
C ALA A 32 -5.79 3.99 7.51
N SER A 33 -5.36 2.77 7.78
CA SER A 33 -5.59 1.63 6.89
C SER A 33 -6.88 0.86 7.20
N ASP A 34 -7.54 1.18 8.30
CA ASP A 34 -8.79 0.53 8.74
C ASP A 34 -8.68 -0.99 8.73
N THR A 35 -7.64 -1.50 9.37
CA THR A 35 -7.36 -2.94 9.42
C THR A 35 -7.23 -3.40 10.87
N ASN A 36 -7.42 -4.70 11.11
CA ASN A 36 -7.25 -5.22 12.46
C ASN A 36 -5.77 -5.34 12.83
N PRO A 37 -5.45 -5.30 14.15
CA PRO A 37 -4.05 -5.30 14.60
C PRO A 37 -3.26 -6.54 14.16
N GLY A 38 -3.88 -7.71 14.14
CA GLY A 38 -3.21 -8.94 13.75
C GLY A 38 -2.79 -8.93 12.29
N SER A 39 -3.69 -8.53 11.40
CA SER A 39 -3.39 -8.40 9.97
C SER A 39 -2.33 -7.35 9.72
N LEU A 40 -2.43 -6.20 10.40
CA LEU A 40 -1.45 -5.13 10.27
C LEU A 40 -0.06 -5.60 10.69
N ASN A 41 0.02 -6.25 11.84
CA ASN A 41 1.30 -6.77 12.34
C ASN A 41 1.93 -7.74 11.37
N THR A 42 1.13 -8.66 10.81
CA THR A 42 1.61 -9.65 9.83
C THR A 42 2.15 -8.97 8.57
N ARG A 43 1.40 -8.00 8.02
CA ARG A 43 1.83 -7.28 6.82
C ARG A 43 3.10 -6.49 7.06
N LEU A 44 3.19 -5.78 8.18
CA LEU A 44 4.39 -5.01 8.52
C LEU A 44 5.60 -5.91 8.68
N LYS A 45 5.43 -7.06 9.33
CA LYS A 45 6.52 -8.03 9.49
C LYS A 45 7.03 -8.52 8.14
N GLU A 46 6.14 -8.88 7.23
CA GLU A 46 6.51 -9.33 5.88
C GLU A 46 7.26 -8.23 5.11
N LEU A 47 6.75 -7.00 5.14
CA LEU A 47 7.37 -5.88 4.44
C LEU A 47 8.73 -5.52 5.04
N ARG A 48 8.90 -5.67 6.35
CA ARG A 48 10.19 -5.47 6.99
C ARG A 48 11.20 -6.56 6.60
N GLN A 49 10.76 -7.80 6.50
CA GLN A 49 11.63 -8.90 6.05
C GLN A 49 12.14 -8.67 4.62
N LEU A 50 11.38 -7.99 3.80
CA LEU A 50 11.76 -7.65 2.42
C LEU A 50 12.51 -6.31 2.33
N HIS A 51 12.79 -5.67 3.45
CA HIS A 51 13.49 -4.37 3.51
C HIS A 51 12.74 -3.25 2.76
N ILE A 52 11.42 -3.36 2.66
CA ILE A 52 10.57 -2.33 2.06
C ILE A 52 10.13 -1.31 3.10
N VAL A 53 9.86 -1.79 4.32
CA VAL A 53 9.48 -0.98 5.47
C VAL A 53 10.46 -1.27 6.59
N ASP A 54 10.72 -0.28 7.43
CA ASP A 54 11.47 -0.48 8.65
C ASP A 54 10.78 0.24 9.81
N HIS A 55 11.27 0.00 11.02
CA HIS A 55 10.70 0.53 12.24
C HIS A 55 11.76 1.20 13.07
N GLY A 56 11.50 2.42 13.48
CA GLY A 56 12.39 3.17 14.35
C GLY A 56 11.57 4.15 15.19
N ASP A 57 12.22 5.19 15.66
CA ASP A 57 11.59 6.29 16.33
C ASP A 57 11.46 7.43 15.29
N PRO A 58 10.26 7.87 14.90
CA PRO A 58 9.00 7.78 15.65
C PRO A 58 8.04 6.66 15.24
N GLY A 59 8.39 5.78 14.31
CA GLY A 59 7.47 4.72 13.92
C GLY A 59 7.91 3.93 12.72
N TYR A 60 6.97 3.36 11.99
CA TYR A 60 7.23 2.64 10.75
C TYR A 60 7.43 3.61 9.61
N PHE A 61 8.35 3.30 8.69
CA PHE A 61 8.66 4.18 7.56
C PHE A 61 9.12 3.36 6.36
N LEU A 62 9.00 3.96 5.16
CA LEU A 62 9.52 3.35 3.94
C LEU A 62 11.04 3.48 3.90
N THR A 63 11.71 2.35 3.63
CA THR A 63 13.15 2.37 3.34
C THR A 63 13.40 3.00 1.97
N PRO A 64 14.66 3.24 1.58
CA PRO A 64 14.96 3.63 0.19
C PRO A 64 14.39 2.66 -0.83
N HIS A 65 14.40 1.35 -0.54
CA HIS A 65 13.74 0.36 -1.41
C HIS A 65 12.22 0.57 -1.45
N GLY A 66 11.61 0.90 -0.31
CA GLY A 66 10.18 1.20 -0.25
C GLY A 66 9.81 2.42 -1.07
N HIS A 67 10.58 3.49 -0.97
CA HIS A 67 10.37 4.69 -1.78
C HIS A 67 10.56 4.41 -3.27
N SER A 68 11.57 3.64 -3.63
CA SER A 68 11.81 3.23 -5.01
C SER A 68 10.65 2.41 -5.57
N LEU A 69 10.10 1.51 -4.75
CA LEU A 69 8.93 0.72 -5.12
C LEU A 69 7.71 1.62 -5.37
N MET A 70 7.46 2.59 -4.49
CA MET A 70 6.34 3.51 -4.65
C MET A 70 6.47 4.31 -5.94
N ALA A 71 7.68 4.76 -6.28
CA ALA A 71 7.93 5.45 -7.55
C ALA A 71 7.62 4.55 -8.75
N ALA A 72 7.96 3.27 -8.66
CA ALA A 72 7.67 2.30 -9.72
C ALA A 72 6.18 2.01 -9.87
N LEU A 73 5.41 2.16 -8.79
CA LEU A 73 3.96 1.91 -8.79
C LEU A 73 3.15 3.13 -9.25
N GLU A 74 3.73 4.31 -9.27
CA GLU A 74 3.04 5.54 -9.62
C GLU A 74 2.36 5.49 -10.99
N PRO A 75 3.02 5.03 -12.07
CA PRO A 75 2.35 4.88 -13.36
C PRO A 75 1.14 3.96 -13.32
N LEU A 76 1.17 2.94 -12.48
CA LEU A 76 0.05 2.02 -12.31
C LEU A 76 -1.17 2.73 -11.72
N GLN A 77 -0.96 3.66 -10.79
CA GLN A 77 -2.05 4.46 -10.24
C GLN A 77 -2.75 5.30 -11.32
N GLY A 78 -1.98 5.94 -12.18
CA GLY A 78 -2.55 6.71 -13.28
C GLY A 78 -3.36 5.83 -14.22
N TRP A 79 -2.84 4.66 -14.54
CA TRP A 79 -3.55 3.67 -15.33
C TRP A 79 -4.87 3.26 -14.65
N ALA A 80 -4.81 2.97 -13.35
CA ALA A 80 -5.97 2.50 -12.58
C ALA A 80 -7.07 3.57 -12.54
N HIS A 81 -6.71 4.84 -12.40
CA HIS A 81 -7.68 5.94 -12.43
C HIS A 81 -8.40 6.02 -13.78
N ARG A 82 -7.66 5.92 -14.89
CA ARG A 82 -8.26 5.96 -16.24
C ARG A 82 -9.16 4.75 -16.47
N TRP A 83 -8.68 3.57 -16.08
CA TRP A 83 -9.44 2.35 -16.20
C TRP A 83 -10.75 2.42 -15.39
N ALA A 84 -10.69 2.90 -14.15
CA ALA A 84 -11.86 3.02 -13.30
C ALA A 84 -12.91 3.97 -13.89
N ALA A 85 -12.48 5.10 -14.44
CA ALA A 85 -13.38 6.05 -15.08
C ALA A 85 -14.09 5.40 -16.27
N ASP A 86 -13.35 4.72 -17.14
CA ASP A 86 -13.93 4.05 -18.31
C ASP A 86 -14.86 2.90 -17.90
N ALA A 87 -14.45 2.09 -16.93
CA ALA A 87 -15.26 0.99 -16.45
C ALA A 87 -16.56 1.45 -15.82
N LEU A 88 -16.52 2.54 -15.04
CA LEU A 88 -17.73 3.12 -14.45
C LEU A 88 -18.65 3.71 -15.51
N ASP A 89 -18.11 4.41 -16.50
CA ASP A 89 -18.91 4.95 -17.61
C ASP A 89 -19.59 3.82 -18.40
N SER A 90 -18.85 2.76 -18.68
CA SER A 90 -19.40 1.60 -19.38
C SER A 90 -20.52 0.94 -18.58
N ALA A 91 -20.34 0.80 -17.26
CA ALA A 91 -21.34 0.21 -16.39
C ALA A 91 -22.61 1.06 -16.36
N VAL A 92 -22.47 2.39 -16.27
CA VAL A 92 -23.63 3.31 -16.28
C VAL A 92 -24.37 3.23 -17.63
N ASN A 93 -23.65 3.17 -18.73
CA ASN A 93 -24.26 3.08 -20.07
C ASN A 93 -24.97 1.73 -20.28
N GLN A 94 -24.49 0.66 -19.68
CA GLN A 94 -25.09 -0.66 -19.81
C GLN A 94 -26.36 -0.84 -18.98
N THR A 95 -26.55 -0.02 -17.94
CA THR A 95 -27.74 -0.11 -17.09
C THR A 95 -28.93 0.66 -17.63
N ARG A 96 -28.78 1.33 -18.74
CA ARG A 96 -29.88 2.02 -19.44
C ARG A 96 -30.50 1.07 -20.46
#